data_6eb0d2e9834c73d2cd58180687d7e11c
#
_entry.id   6eb0d2e9834c73d2cd58180687d7e11c
#
_cell.length_a   1.000
_cell.length_b   1.000
_cell.length_c   1.000
_cell.angle_alpha   90.00
_cell.angle_beta   90.00
_cell.angle_gamma   90.00
#
_symmetry.space_group_name_H-M   'P 1'
#
loop_
_entity.id
_entity.type
_entity.pdbx_description
1 polymer ?
#
loop_
_entity_poly.entity_id
_entity_poly.type
_entity_poly.pdbx_seq_one_letter_code
_entity_poly.pdbx_strand_id
1 'polypeptide(L)'
;MSLKGKTLFISGASRGIGLAIAVRAARDGANVAVAAKTAEPHPKLPGTIYTAAEEIERAGGKALPIICDIRFEEQVQAAVDQTAAKFGGIDICVNNASAISLTGTLQTDMKRYDLMNGINARGTYLVSRTCIPYLKKAANPHVLNL
;
A
#
# COMPACT_ATOMS: atom_id res chain seq x y z
N MET A 1 8.75 -14.96 15.15
CA MET A 1 7.63 -15.06 14.20
C MET A 1 8.13 -14.72 12.81
N SER A 2 7.75 -15.46 11.80
CA SER A 2 8.16 -15.23 10.41
C SER A 2 6.95 -14.82 9.58
N LEU A 3 7.15 -13.93 8.60
CA LEU A 3 6.13 -13.55 7.62
C LEU A 3 6.15 -14.44 6.36
N LYS A 4 6.86 -15.57 6.41
CA LYS A 4 6.95 -16.50 5.27
C LYS A 4 5.56 -16.93 4.79
N GLY A 5 5.28 -16.71 3.51
CA GLY A 5 4.01 -17.04 2.87
C GLY A 5 2.84 -16.13 3.25
N LYS A 6 3.02 -15.15 4.14
CA LYS A 6 2.01 -14.15 4.45
C LYS A 6 1.89 -13.14 3.33
N THR A 7 0.68 -12.67 3.08
CA THR A 7 0.38 -11.69 2.05
C THR A 7 0.09 -10.33 2.69
N LEU A 8 0.88 -9.33 2.30
CA LEU A 8 0.72 -7.94 2.69
C LEU A 8 0.15 -7.13 1.51
N PHE A 9 -0.91 -6.36 1.76
CA PHE A 9 -1.35 -5.30 0.88
C PHE A 9 -0.85 -3.97 1.46
N ILE A 10 0.02 -3.25 0.73
CA ILE A 10 0.65 -2.03 1.22
C ILE A 10 0.34 -0.88 0.29
N SER A 11 -0.41 0.11 0.77
CA SER A 11 -0.67 1.34 0.02
C SER A 11 0.53 2.30 0.10
N GLY A 12 0.88 2.96 -1.01
CA GLY A 12 2.02 3.88 -1.07
C GLY A 12 3.39 3.21 -0.97
N ALA A 13 3.51 1.95 -1.41
CA ALA A 13 4.74 1.16 -1.24
C ALA A 13 5.78 1.33 -2.35
N SER A 14 5.62 2.28 -3.27
CA SER A 14 6.60 2.51 -4.35
C SER A 14 7.93 3.10 -3.87
N ARG A 15 7.99 3.60 -2.63
CA ARG A 15 9.17 4.26 -2.03
C ARG A 15 9.03 4.43 -0.52
N GLY A 16 10.10 4.96 0.11
CA GLY A 16 10.06 5.43 1.50
C GLY A 16 9.69 4.34 2.50
N ILE A 17 8.85 4.70 3.47
CA ILE A 17 8.48 3.82 4.59
C ILE A 17 7.73 2.58 4.09
N GLY A 18 6.79 2.73 3.16
CA GLY A 18 6.05 1.61 2.60
C GLY A 18 6.95 0.59 1.91
N LEU A 19 7.95 1.04 1.13
CA LEU A 19 8.94 0.16 0.50
C LEU A 19 9.84 -0.50 1.55
N ALA A 20 10.27 0.23 2.57
CA ALA A 20 11.10 -0.33 3.65
C ALA A 20 10.38 -1.47 4.40
N ILE A 21 9.08 -1.30 4.70
CA ILE A 21 8.22 -2.34 5.28
C ILE A 21 8.13 -3.53 4.33
N ALA A 22 7.88 -3.28 3.04
CA ALA A 22 7.76 -4.32 2.02
C ALA A 22 9.04 -5.17 1.91
N VAL A 23 10.20 -4.53 1.80
CA VAL A 23 11.51 -5.20 1.73
C VAL A 23 11.82 -5.96 3.01
N ARG A 24 11.47 -5.41 4.19
CA ARG A 24 11.67 -6.12 5.46
C ARG A 24 10.80 -7.39 5.52
N ALA A 25 9.54 -7.31 5.10
CA ALA A 25 8.66 -8.47 5.05
C ALA A 25 9.13 -9.51 4.01
N ALA A 26 9.64 -9.05 2.88
CA ALA A 26 10.18 -9.89 1.81
C ALA A 26 11.36 -10.75 2.27
N ARG A 27 12.23 -10.24 3.15
CA ARG A 27 13.34 -11.00 3.75
C ARG A 27 12.87 -12.20 4.57
N ASP A 28 11.65 -12.17 5.07
CA ASP A 28 11.00 -13.31 5.73
C ASP A 28 10.30 -14.25 4.73
N GLY A 29 10.28 -13.92 3.43
CA GLY A 29 9.60 -14.70 2.39
C GLY A 29 8.11 -14.37 2.25
N ALA A 30 7.70 -13.13 2.53
CA ALA A 30 6.32 -12.67 2.35
C ALA A 30 5.98 -12.41 0.89
N ASN A 31 4.67 -12.42 0.59
CA ASN A 31 4.09 -11.90 -0.64
C ASN A 31 3.66 -10.45 -0.41
N VAL A 32 3.95 -9.54 -1.32
CA VAL A 32 3.66 -8.11 -1.16
C VAL A 32 2.98 -7.54 -2.38
N ALA A 33 1.79 -6.99 -2.21
CA ALA A 33 1.15 -6.13 -3.19
C ALA A 33 1.62 -4.68 -2.96
N VAL A 34 2.26 -4.11 -3.98
CA VAL A 34 2.75 -2.73 -4.00
C VAL A 34 1.70 -1.85 -4.67
N ALA A 35 0.75 -1.34 -3.89
CA ALA A 35 -0.34 -0.51 -4.39
C ALA A 35 0.03 0.97 -4.31
N ALA A 36 0.32 1.59 -5.45
CA ALA A 36 0.63 3.01 -5.54
C ALA A 36 0.35 3.54 -6.96
N LYS A 37 0.21 4.85 -7.08
CA LYS A 37 -0.08 5.48 -8.37
C LYS A 37 1.16 5.77 -9.24
N THR A 38 2.38 5.63 -8.70
CA THR A 38 3.61 5.96 -9.40
C THR A 38 4.10 4.74 -10.20
N ALA A 39 3.74 4.68 -11.47
CA ALA A 39 4.22 3.68 -12.43
C ALA A 39 5.41 4.19 -13.25
N GLU A 40 5.44 5.49 -13.55
CA GLU A 40 6.49 6.14 -14.35
C GLU A 40 7.53 6.82 -13.45
N PRO A 41 8.81 6.85 -13.85
CA PRO A 41 9.85 7.58 -13.13
C PRO A 41 9.50 9.06 -12.99
N HIS A 42 9.76 9.63 -11.81
CA HIS A 42 9.53 11.04 -11.53
C HIS A 42 10.88 11.76 -11.31
N PRO A 43 11.12 12.95 -11.94
CA PRO A 43 12.44 13.60 -11.89
C PRO A 43 12.95 13.94 -10.46
N LYS A 44 12.01 14.16 -9.53
CA LYS A 44 12.33 14.59 -8.14
C LYS A 44 12.11 13.51 -7.09
N LEU A 45 11.49 12.39 -7.44
CA LEU A 45 11.12 11.34 -6.48
C LEU A 45 11.56 9.98 -7.01
N PRO A 46 12.47 9.29 -6.34
CA PRO A 46 12.94 7.98 -6.78
C PRO A 46 11.87 6.90 -6.63
N GLY A 47 11.93 5.90 -7.49
CA GLY A 47 11.15 4.67 -7.37
C GLY A 47 9.77 4.72 -8.00
N THR A 48 9.40 3.56 -8.51
CA THR A 48 8.07 3.24 -9.07
C THR A 48 7.57 1.97 -8.42
N ILE A 49 6.32 1.57 -8.70
CA ILE A 49 5.80 0.26 -8.28
C ILE A 49 6.65 -0.89 -8.83
N TYR A 50 7.26 -0.72 -9.99
CA TYR A 50 8.08 -1.75 -10.65
C TYR A 50 9.46 -1.88 -10.01
N THR A 51 10.16 -0.77 -9.75
CA THR A 51 11.45 -0.80 -9.05
C THR A 51 11.29 -1.32 -7.62
N ALA A 52 10.18 -1.00 -6.96
CA ALA A 52 9.84 -1.54 -5.65
C ALA A 52 9.63 -3.07 -5.71
N ALA A 53 8.93 -3.55 -6.74
CA ALA A 53 8.73 -4.99 -6.93
C ALA A 53 10.07 -5.74 -7.11
N GLU A 54 10.99 -5.19 -7.91
CA GLU A 54 12.33 -5.77 -8.09
C GLU A 54 13.13 -5.83 -6.78
N GLU A 55 13.03 -4.79 -5.93
CA GLU A 55 13.70 -4.78 -4.62
C GLU A 55 13.12 -5.85 -3.67
N ILE A 56 11.79 -6.00 -3.67
CA ILE A 56 11.09 -7.01 -2.88
C ILE A 56 11.52 -8.42 -3.31
N GLU A 57 11.58 -8.70 -4.61
CA GLU A 57 11.98 -9.99 -5.14
C GLU A 57 13.45 -10.30 -4.86
N ARG A 58 14.34 -9.32 -5.01
CA ARG A 58 15.75 -9.45 -4.61
C ARG A 58 15.93 -9.72 -3.12
N ALA A 59 15.01 -9.26 -2.29
CA ALA A 59 15.03 -9.51 -0.86
C ALA A 59 14.50 -10.90 -0.46
N GLY A 60 13.94 -11.67 -1.40
CA GLY A 60 13.47 -13.05 -1.19
C GLY A 60 11.95 -13.20 -1.05
N GLY A 61 11.19 -12.13 -1.24
CA GLY A 61 9.72 -12.16 -1.29
C GLY A 61 9.17 -12.36 -2.69
N LYS A 62 7.84 -12.27 -2.81
CA LYS A 62 7.13 -12.19 -4.09
C LYS A 62 6.42 -10.85 -4.16
N ALA A 63 6.49 -10.17 -5.30
CA ALA A 63 5.89 -8.87 -5.48
C ALA A 63 4.72 -8.90 -6.48
N LEU A 64 3.77 -7.99 -6.27
CA LEU A 64 2.71 -7.68 -7.23
C LEU A 64 2.59 -6.14 -7.32
N PRO A 65 3.19 -5.50 -8.33
CA PRO A 65 3.03 -4.07 -8.55
C PRO A 65 1.64 -3.79 -9.11
N ILE A 66 0.91 -2.85 -8.50
CA ILE A 66 -0.45 -2.48 -8.90
C ILE A 66 -0.59 -0.97 -8.94
N ILE A 67 -1.02 -0.42 -10.07
CA ILE A 67 -1.39 0.99 -10.15
C ILE A 67 -2.69 1.19 -9.38
N CYS A 68 -2.64 1.99 -8.31
CA CYS A 68 -3.78 2.24 -7.45
C CYS A 68 -3.68 3.63 -6.80
N ASP A 69 -4.67 4.48 -7.07
CA ASP A 69 -4.92 5.68 -6.29
C ASP A 69 -6.03 5.39 -5.27
N ILE A 70 -5.69 5.42 -4.00
CA ILE A 70 -6.60 5.03 -2.91
C ILE A 70 -7.80 5.96 -2.72
N ARG A 71 -7.89 7.05 -3.47
CA ARG A 71 -9.08 7.93 -3.49
C ARG A 71 -10.24 7.33 -4.29
N PHE A 72 -9.98 6.38 -5.18
CA PHE A 72 -10.96 5.79 -6.10
C PHE A 72 -11.33 4.37 -5.68
N GLU A 73 -12.62 4.17 -5.41
CA GLU A 73 -13.14 2.91 -4.87
C GLU A 73 -12.92 1.74 -5.82
N GLU A 74 -13.15 1.93 -7.10
CA GLU A 74 -12.95 0.92 -8.14
C GLU A 74 -11.49 0.47 -8.27
N GLN A 75 -10.53 1.40 -8.11
CA GLN A 75 -9.11 1.06 -8.17
C GLN A 75 -8.68 0.26 -6.94
N VAL A 76 -9.16 0.65 -5.75
CA VAL A 76 -8.87 -0.08 -4.51
C VAL A 76 -9.48 -1.48 -4.55
N GLN A 77 -10.74 -1.61 -5.00
CA GLN A 77 -11.39 -2.90 -5.12
C GLN A 77 -10.62 -3.81 -6.10
N ALA A 78 -10.30 -3.31 -7.29
CA ALA A 78 -9.54 -4.08 -8.28
C ALA A 78 -8.15 -4.50 -7.76
N ALA A 79 -7.44 -3.61 -7.05
CA ALA A 79 -6.13 -3.91 -6.50
C ALA A 79 -6.18 -4.98 -5.40
N VAL A 80 -7.15 -4.91 -4.52
CA VAL A 80 -7.36 -5.91 -3.45
C VAL A 80 -7.74 -7.27 -4.04
N ASP A 81 -8.65 -7.29 -5.03
CA ASP A 81 -9.08 -8.53 -5.69
C ASP A 81 -7.92 -9.19 -6.46
N GLN A 82 -7.11 -8.41 -7.18
CA GLN A 82 -5.90 -8.91 -7.85
C GLN A 82 -4.90 -9.50 -6.86
N THR A 83 -4.73 -8.87 -5.71
CA THR A 83 -3.84 -9.37 -4.64
C THR A 83 -4.32 -10.71 -4.11
N ALA A 84 -5.61 -10.80 -3.78
CA ALA A 84 -6.22 -12.02 -3.27
C ALA A 84 -6.18 -13.15 -4.31
N ALA A 85 -6.45 -12.85 -5.58
CA ALA A 85 -6.36 -13.83 -6.67
C ALA A 85 -4.93 -14.34 -6.89
N LYS A 86 -3.93 -13.44 -6.84
CA LYS A 86 -2.52 -13.79 -7.07
C LYS A 86 -1.92 -14.62 -5.94
N PHE A 87 -2.23 -14.29 -4.68
CA PHE A 87 -1.57 -14.87 -3.51
C PHE A 87 -2.48 -15.75 -2.64
N GLY A 88 -3.76 -15.88 -2.99
CA GLY A 88 -4.71 -16.73 -2.28
C GLY A 88 -5.38 -16.07 -1.07
N GLY A 89 -5.16 -14.79 -0.83
CA GLY A 89 -5.76 -14.03 0.28
C GLY A 89 -4.90 -12.86 0.72
N ILE A 90 -5.30 -12.20 1.81
CA ILE A 90 -4.56 -11.10 2.43
C ILE A 90 -4.52 -11.34 3.94
N ASP A 91 -3.31 -11.33 4.52
CA ASP A 91 -3.09 -11.48 5.95
C ASP A 91 -2.92 -10.13 6.66
N ILE A 92 -2.30 -9.16 5.99
CA ILE A 92 -1.93 -7.86 6.58
C ILE A 92 -2.27 -6.75 5.60
N CYS A 93 -3.00 -5.74 6.10
CA CYS A 93 -3.25 -4.49 5.38
C CYS A 93 -2.38 -3.39 6.00
N VAL A 94 -1.57 -2.71 5.19
CA VAL A 94 -0.73 -1.59 5.62
C VAL A 94 -1.18 -0.32 4.92
N ASN A 95 -1.81 0.57 5.66
CA ASN A 95 -2.21 1.90 5.24
C ASN A 95 -1.02 2.86 5.43
N ASN A 96 -0.24 3.06 4.36
CA ASN A 96 0.92 3.93 4.39
C ASN A 96 0.82 5.10 3.38
N ALA A 97 -0.02 4.98 2.36
CA ALA A 97 -0.22 6.10 1.43
C ALA A 97 -0.72 7.34 2.17
N SER A 98 -0.02 8.46 1.97
CA SER A 98 -0.35 9.71 2.66
C SER A 98 -0.08 10.93 1.78
N ALA A 99 -0.70 12.04 2.15
CA ALA A 99 -0.39 13.37 1.66
C ALA A 99 -0.19 14.30 2.85
N ILE A 100 0.78 15.21 2.74
CA ILE A 100 1.09 16.18 3.78
C ILE A 100 1.11 17.60 3.21
N SER A 101 0.68 18.57 4.01
CA SER A 101 0.92 19.99 3.79
C SER A 101 1.53 20.58 5.05
N LEU A 102 2.66 21.26 4.89
CA LEU A 102 3.36 21.92 5.99
C LEU A 102 2.99 23.41 6.10
N THR A 103 1.91 23.84 5.44
CA THR A 103 1.37 25.19 5.57
C THR A 103 0.57 25.33 6.86
N GLY A 104 0.60 26.54 7.45
CA GLY A 104 -0.24 26.85 8.61
C GLY A 104 -1.73 26.83 8.27
N THR A 105 -2.58 26.88 9.28
CA THR A 105 -4.04 26.79 9.13
C THR A 105 -4.61 27.85 8.18
N LEU A 106 -4.16 29.09 8.31
CA LEU A 106 -4.66 30.21 7.49
C LEU A 106 -4.16 30.15 6.03
N GLN A 107 -3.06 29.44 5.76
CA GLN A 107 -2.45 29.33 4.43
C GLN A 107 -2.84 28.03 3.71
N THR A 108 -3.56 27.13 4.38
CA THR A 108 -4.04 25.88 3.79
C THR A 108 -5.38 26.10 3.11
N ASP A 109 -5.41 26.09 1.79
CA ASP A 109 -6.65 26.15 1.03
C ASP A 109 -7.49 24.87 1.17
N MET A 110 -8.79 24.96 0.89
CA MET A 110 -9.72 23.84 1.04
C MET A 110 -9.42 22.70 0.06
N LYS A 111 -8.92 22.99 -1.12
CA LYS A 111 -8.50 21.95 -2.08
C LYS A 111 -7.38 21.09 -1.52
N ARG A 112 -6.44 21.68 -0.81
CA ARG A 112 -5.34 20.95 -0.16
C ARG A 112 -5.83 20.19 1.07
N TYR A 113 -6.71 20.81 1.86
CA TYR A 113 -7.37 20.15 2.98
C TYR A 113 -8.13 18.89 2.51
N ASP A 114 -8.95 19.02 1.46
CA ASP A 114 -9.73 17.92 0.90
C ASP A 114 -8.82 16.81 0.35
N LEU A 115 -7.70 17.16 -0.30
CA LEU A 115 -6.73 16.20 -0.77
C LEU A 115 -6.14 15.40 0.38
N MET A 116 -5.71 16.06 1.46
CA MET A 116 -5.12 15.37 2.62
C MET A 116 -6.14 14.44 3.30
N ASN A 117 -7.36 14.93 3.55
CA ASN A 117 -8.40 14.10 4.16
C ASN A 117 -8.87 12.98 3.24
N GLY A 118 -8.95 13.24 1.94
CA GLY A 118 -9.28 12.23 0.93
C GLY A 118 -8.30 11.06 0.89
N ILE A 119 -7.02 11.33 1.14
CA ILE A 119 -5.98 10.29 1.19
C ILE A 119 -5.85 9.71 2.60
N ASN A 120 -5.58 10.57 3.60
CA ASN A 120 -5.18 10.10 4.94
C ASN A 120 -6.34 9.51 5.75
N ALA A 121 -7.56 10.04 5.62
CA ALA A 121 -8.72 9.54 6.34
C ALA A 121 -9.58 8.62 5.47
N ARG A 122 -10.17 9.17 4.40
CA ARG A 122 -11.09 8.42 3.54
C ARG A 122 -10.39 7.25 2.84
N GLY A 123 -9.17 7.46 2.32
CA GLY A 123 -8.40 6.43 1.63
C GLY A 123 -8.00 5.29 2.57
N THR A 124 -7.56 5.61 3.79
CA THR A 124 -7.26 4.62 4.84
C THR A 124 -8.49 3.78 5.20
N TYR A 125 -9.65 4.43 5.37
CA TYR A 125 -10.91 3.71 5.60
C TYR A 125 -11.27 2.79 4.42
N LEU A 126 -11.19 3.31 3.20
CA LEU A 126 -11.55 2.56 1.99
C LEU A 126 -10.67 1.32 1.80
N VAL A 127 -9.35 1.46 1.91
CA VAL A 127 -8.42 0.32 1.80
C VAL A 127 -8.68 -0.72 2.89
N SER A 128 -8.84 -0.27 4.14
CA SER A 128 -9.15 -1.17 5.26
C SER A 128 -10.46 -1.92 5.04
N ARG A 129 -11.54 -1.20 4.71
CA ARG A 129 -12.87 -1.76 4.42
C ARG A 129 -12.80 -2.85 3.34
N THR A 130 -12.06 -2.58 2.27
CA THR A 130 -11.96 -3.51 1.13
C THR A 130 -11.11 -4.74 1.46
N CYS A 131 -10.08 -4.61 2.28
CA CYS A 131 -9.25 -5.74 2.72
C CYS A 131 -9.94 -6.63 3.77
N ILE A 132 -10.82 -6.10 4.62
CA ILE A 132 -11.45 -6.82 5.75
C ILE A 132 -12.08 -8.17 5.35
N PRO A 133 -12.82 -8.34 4.24
CA PRO A 133 -13.38 -9.64 3.88
C PRO A 133 -12.35 -10.75 3.69
N TYR A 134 -11.15 -10.40 3.22
CA TYR A 134 -10.02 -11.31 3.07
C TYR A 134 -9.28 -11.52 4.40
N LEU A 135 -9.05 -10.44 5.15
CA LEU A 135 -8.41 -10.49 6.46
C LEU A 135 -9.16 -11.40 7.44
N LYS A 136 -10.50 -11.39 7.42
CA LYS A 136 -11.33 -12.28 8.25
C LYS A 136 -11.09 -13.77 8.00
N LYS A 137 -10.52 -14.14 6.87
CA LYS A 137 -10.19 -15.53 6.51
C LYS A 137 -8.77 -15.91 6.91
N ALA A 138 -7.94 -14.94 7.29
CA ALA A 138 -6.56 -15.17 7.70
C ALA A 138 -6.50 -15.66 9.15
N ALA A 139 -5.52 -16.50 9.47
CA ALA A 139 -5.35 -17.05 10.80
C ALA A 139 -4.93 -15.99 11.84
N ASN A 140 -4.17 -14.96 11.42
CA ASN A 140 -3.70 -13.87 12.28
C ASN A 140 -3.69 -12.55 11.50
N PRO A 141 -4.86 -11.93 11.29
CA PRO A 141 -4.97 -10.74 10.48
C PRO A 141 -4.55 -9.47 11.22
N HIS A 142 -3.96 -8.53 10.48
CA HIS A 142 -3.60 -7.22 11.02
C HIS A 142 -3.96 -6.09 10.06
N VAL A 143 -4.36 -4.95 10.63
CA VAL A 143 -4.42 -3.66 9.94
C VAL A 143 -3.44 -2.72 10.64
N LEU A 144 -2.48 -2.20 9.87
CA LEU A 144 -1.48 -1.26 10.35
C LEU A 144 -1.71 0.09 9.68
N ASN A 145 -1.80 1.15 10.46
CA ASN A 145 -1.91 2.54 10.00
C ASN A 145 -0.66 3.33 10.39
N LEU A 146 -0.11 4.10 9.46
CA LEU A 146 1.07 4.94 9.61
C LEU A 146 0.71 6.43 9.54
#